data_c84cd4dca7e2d888460a7e88c074118c
#
_entry.id   c84cd4dca7e2d888460a7e88c074118c
#
_cell.length_a   1.000
_cell.length_b   1.000
_cell.length_c   1.000
_cell.angle_alpha   90.00
_cell.angle_beta   90.00
_cell.angle_gamma   90.00
#
_symmetry.space_group_name_H-M   'P 1'
#
loop_
_entity.id
_entity.type
_entity.pdbx_description
1 polymer ?
#
loop_
_entity_poly.entity_id
_entity_poly.type
_entity_poly.pdbx_seq_one_letter_code
_entity_poly.pdbx_strand_id
1 'polypeptide(L)'
;MLQAEHLTLTYQDGDSMLDAVADVSLLIEDHQFVGILGPSGSGKSSLLYLLSGLRAPTNGEIYLDDRAYDVMSERERVALRRVEFGFVFQQHFLINYLTALENVMVAAPVQGKAHVEQAKALLADLGLGEKLHRFPYELSGGERQRVAIARAMIHRPRVIFADEPTGLLDRRTGLQVMALLRGYRKQGSLIAVTHNPEILTEADLVITLRDGRIASVRDRLTRETEMVPA
;
A
#
# COMPACT_ATOMS: atom_id res chain seq x y z
N MET A 1 6.90 -13.10 -4.15
CA MET A 1 7.81 -12.16 -4.83
C MET A 1 7.00 -11.33 -5.82
N LEU A 2 7.20 -10.00 -5.84
CA LEU A 2 6.56 -9.08 -6.78
C LEU A 2 7.66 -8.43 -7.62
N GLN A 3 7.57 -8.56 -8.95
CA GLN A 3 8.58 -8.08 -9.89
C GLN A 3 7.94 -7.11 -10.88
N ALA A 4 8.66 -6.07 -11.22
CA ALA A 4 8.31 -5.10 -12.24
C ALA A 4 9.45 -4.96 -13.23
N GLU A 5 9.14 -4.96 -14.51
CA GLU A 5 10.10 -4.86 -15.60
C GLU A 5 9.74 -3.74 -16.55
N HIS A 6 10.63 -2.75 -16.68
CA HIS A 6 10.53 -1.64 -17.62
C HIS A 6 9.19 -0.90 -17.58
N LEU A 7 8.62 -0.71 -16.36
CA LEU A 7 7.31 -0.08 -16.22
C LEU A 7 7.32 1.38 -16.65
N THR A 8 6.39 1.69 -17.54
CA THR A 8 6.09 3.06 -17.94
C THR A 8 4.59 3.30 -17.80
N LEU A 9 4.23 4.47 -17.27
CA LEU A 9 2.85 4.96 -17.24
C LEU A 9 2.80 6.38 -17.74
N THR A 10 2.19 6.53 -18.91
CA THR A 10 2.03 7.82 -19.59
C THR A 10 0.59 8.30 -19.44
N TYR A 11 0.42 9.56 -19.07
CA TYR A 11 -0.86 10.26 -19.10
C TYR A 11 -0.90 11.27 -20.24
N GLN A 12 -2.06 11.43 -20.85
CA GLN A 12 -2.30 12.53 -21.76
C GLN A 12 -2.73 13.75 -20.94
N ASP A 13 -2.01 14.84 -21.07
CA ASP A 13 -2.30 16.15 -20.46
C ASP A 13 -2.46 17.19 -21.56
N GLY A 14 -3.68 17.41 -22.02
CA GLY A 14 -3.97 18.19 -23.21
C GLY A 14 -3.33 17.58 -24.44
N ASP A 15 -2.46 18.36 -25.11
CA ASP A 15 -1.67 17.93 -26.29
C ASP A 15 -0.31 17.31 -25.91
N SER A 16 0.02 17.25 -24.63
CA SER A 16 1.29 16.73 -24.13
C SER A 16 1.12 15.33 -23.54
N MET A 17 2.19 14.53 -23.63
CA MET A 17 2.29 13.23 -22.95
C MET A 17 3.24 13.39 -21.76
N LEU A 18 2.80 12.93 -20.59
CA LEU A 18 3.57 12.98 -19.35
C LEU A 18 3.78 11.58 -18.81
N ASP A 19 5.03 11.17 -18.67
CA ASP A 19 5.38 9.91 -18.04
C ASP A 19 5.38 10.09 -16.51
N ALA A 20 4.34 9.60 -15.87
CA ALA A 20 4.26 9.58 -14.41
C ALA A 20 5.16 8.49 -13.80
N VAL A 21 5.44 7.43 -14.56
CA VAL A 21 6.45 6.40 -14.28
C VAL A 21 7.17 6.14 -15.59
N ALA A 22 8.49 6.13 -15.58
CA ALA A 22 9.32 6.04 -16.79
C ALA A 22 10.44 5.01 -16.58
N ASP A 23 10.30 3.86 -17.23
CA ASP A 23 11.28 2.78 -17.29
C ASP A 23 11.74 2.30 -15.90
N VAL A 24 10.80 1.94 -15.05
CA VAL A 24 11.05 1.48 -13.68
C VAL A 24 11.09 -0.05 -13.64
N SER A 25 12.23 -0.60 -13.23
CA SER A 25 12.39 -2.02 -12.92
C SER A 25 12.74 -2.21 -11.44
N LEU A 26 12.08 -3.15 -10.78
CA LEU A 26 12.33 -3.45 -9.36
C LEU A 26 11.87 -4.86 -8.99
N LEU A 27 12.49 -5.39 -7.95
CA LEU A 27 12.13 -6.67 -7.36
C LEU A 27 11.83 -6.46 -5.87
N ILE A 28 10.71 -7.00 -5.42
CA ILE A 28 10.27 -6.98 -4.02
C ILE A 28 10.11 -8.43 -3.57
N GLU A 29 10.93 -8.82 -2.62
CA GLU A 29 10.86 -10.17 -2.06
C GLU A 29 9.70 -10.30 -1.06
N ASP A 30 9.35 -11.53 -0.73
CA ASP A 30 8.35 -11.79 0.29
C ASP A 30 8.84 -11.31 1.66
N HIS A 31 7.90 -10.85 2.47
CA HIS A 31 8.14 -10.37 3.83
C HIS A 31 9.05 -9.13 3.93
N GLN A 32 9.20 -8.36 2.85
CA GLN A 32 9.93 -7.10 2.86
C GLN A 32 9.03 -5.92 3.23
N PHE A 33 9.62 -4.96 3.94
CA PHE A 33 9.09 -3.60 4.04
C PHE A 33 9.83 -2.71 3.05
N VAL A 34 9.14 -2.31 1.99
CA VAL A 34 9.64 -1.42 0.95
C VAL A 34 9.04 -0.03 1.13
N GLY A 35 9.90 0.98 1.22
CA GLY A 35 9.53 2.38 1.20
C GLY A 35 9.73 3.00 -0.17
N ILE A 36 8.75 3.71 -0.70
CA ILE A 36 8.88 4.51 -1.91
C ILE A 36 8.83 5.99 -1.50
N LEU A 37 9.95 6.68 -1.64
CA LEU A 37 10.17 8.06 -1.22
C LEU A 37 10.26 8.98 -2.45
N GLY A 38 9.90 10.24 -2.31
CA GLY A 38 10.10 11.25 -3.34
C GLY A 38 9.20 12.47 -3.14
N PRO A 39 9.47 13.58 -3.82
CA PRO A 39 8.65 14.78 -3.76
C PRO A 39 7.22 14.56 -4.29
N SER A 40 6.32 15.50 -4.05
CA SER A 40 4.99 15.48 -4.66
C SER A 40 5.13 15.50 -6.20
N GLY A 41 4.31 14.72 -6.88
CA GLY A 41 4.36 14.61 -8.35
C GLY A 41 5.45 13.69 -8.91
N SER A 42 6.32 13.07 -8.09
CA SER A 42 7.39 12.20 -8.58
C SER A 42 6.94 10.81 -9.09
N GLY A 43 5.64 10.51 -9.12
CA GLY A 43 5.12 9.24 -9.64
C GLY A 43 4.90 8.13 -8.60
N LYS A 44 5.09 8.39 -7.30
CA LYS A 44 5.01 7.37 -6.23
C LYS A 44 3.68 6.61 -6.19
N SER A 45 2.57 7.34 -6.11
CA SER A 45 1.23 6.72 -6.10
C SER A 45 0.94 6.00 -7.42
N SER A 46 1.41 6.54 -8.54
CA SER A 46 1.30 5.90 -9.85
C SER A 46 2.03 4.57 -9.88
N LEU A 47 3.27 4.52 -9.37
CA LEU A 47 4.03 3.27 -9.25
C LEU A 47 3.32 2.27 -8.32
N LEU A 48 2.81 2.72 -7.18
CA LEU A 48 2.06 1.86 -6.26
C LEU A 48 0.80 1.28 -6.93
N TYR A 49 0.08 2.07 -7.74
CA TYR A 49 -1.10 1.60 -8.45
C TYR A 49 -0.77 0.62 -9.58
N LEU A 50 0.38 0.77 -10.24
CA LEU A 50 0.89 -0.21 -11.19
C LEU A 50 1.18 -1.53 -10.48
N LEU A 51 2.04 -1.51 -9.44
CA LEU A 51 2.46 -2.70 -8.68
C LEU A 51 1.29 -3.47 -8.08
N SER A 52 0.24 -2.76 -7.68
CA SER A 52 -0.97 -3.36 -7.11
C SER A 52 -2.00 -3.82 -8.15
N GLY A 53 -1.73 -3.63 -9.44
CA GLY A 53 -2.66 -3.95 -10.52
C GLY A 53 -3.96 -3.14 -10.51
N LEU A 54 -3.98 -2.00 -9.79
CA LEU A 54 -5.08 -1.02 -9.85
C LEU A 54 -5.05 -0.22 -11.16
N ARG A 55 -3.87 -0.12 -11.78
CA ARG A 55 -3.65 0.50 -13.06
C ARG A 55 -2.80 -0.40 -13.95
N ALA A 56 -3.14 -0.49 -15.22
CA ALA A 56 -2.30 -1.16 -16.20
C ALA A 56 -1.16 -0.22 -16.63
N PRO A 57 0.06 -0.72 -16.83
CA PRO A 57 1.15 0.07 -17.41
C PRO A 57 0.87 0.41 -18.88
N THR A 58 1.45 1.49 -19.37
CA THR A 58 1.50 1.80 -20.81
C THR A 58 2.51 0.90 -21.51
N ASN A 59 3.61 0.59 -20.82
CA ASN A 59 4.67 -0.33 -21.24
C ASN A 59 5.24 -1.05 -20.03
N GLY A 60 5.87 -2.22 -20.27
CA GLY A 60 6.49 -3.05 -19.25
C GLY A 60 5.52 -4.06 -18.65
N GLU A 61 6.04 -4.91 -17.78
CA GLU A 61 5.32 -6.06 -17.24
C GLU A 61 5.43 -6.14 -15.72
N ILE A 62 4.41 -6.72 -15.09
CA ILE A 62 4.37 -6.93 -13.64
C ILE A 62 4.05 -8.40 -13.39
N TYR A 63 4.82 -9.00 -12.49
CA TYR A 63 4.67 -10.40 -12.10
C TYR A 63 4.43 -10.51 -10.60
N LEU A 64 3.47 -11.33 -10.22
CA LEU A 64 3.38 -11.88 -8.86
C LEU A 64 3.78 -13.35 -8.93
N ASP A 65 4.95 -13.67 -8.41
CA ASP A 65 5.69 -14.91 -8.67
C ASP A 65 5.90 -15.10 -10.19
N ASP A 66 5.49 -16.24 -10.73
CA ASP A 66 5.61 -16.55 -12.16
C ASP A 66 4.38 -16.13 -12.98
N ARG A 67 3.46 -15.34 -12.39
CA ARG A 67 2.20 -14.96 -13.03
C ARG A 67 2.23 -13.49 -13.44
N ALA A 68 2.31 -13.24 -14.74
CA ALA A 68 2.24 -11.89 -15.31
C ALA A 68 0.82 -11.32 -15.25
N TYR A 69 0.69 -10.00 -14.98
CA TYR A 69 -0.61 -9.33 -14.89
C TYR A 69 -1.27 -9.12 -16.25
N ASP A 70 -0.49 -8.97 -17.29
CA ASP A 70 -0.96 -8.71 -18.66
C ASP A 70 -1.75 -9.88 -19.25
N VAL A 71 -1.35 -11.13 -18.94
CA VAL A 71 -2.06 -12.34 -19.37
C VAL A 71 -3.32 -12.63 -18.56
N MET A 72 -3.54 -11.92 -17.43
CA MET A 72 -4.74 -12.08 -16.61
C MET A 72 -5.92 -11.31 -17.19
N SER A 73 -7.07 -11.95 -17.25
CA SER A 73 -8.34 -11.25 -17.47
C SER A 73 -8.62 -10.26 -16.32
N GLU A 74 -9.47 -9.27 -16.56
CA GLU A 74 -9.87 -8.32 -15.49
C GLU A 74 -10.48 -9.05 -14.28
N ARG A 75 -11.26 -10.10 -14.52
CA ARG A 75 -11.86 -10.92 -13.45
C ARG A 75 -10.78 -11.59 -12.59
N GLU A 76 -9.71 -12.10 -13.18
CA GLU A 76 -8.58 -12.70 -12.46
C GLU A 76 -7.80 -11.66 -11.68
N ARG A 77 -7.55 -10.47 -12.27
CA ARG A 77 -6.90 -9.35 -11.56
C ARG A 77 -7.73 -8.88 -10.35
N VAL A 78 -9.06 -8.78 -10.50
CA VAL A 78 -9.95 -8.46 -9.36
C VAL A 78 -9.87 -9.54 -8.28
N ALA A 79 -9.88 -10.81 -8.65
CA ALA A 79 -9.76 -11.92 -7.71
C ALA A 79 -8.41 -11.90 -6.99
N LEU A 80 -7.31 -11.66 -7.73
CA LEU A 80 -5.97 -11.50 -7.18
C LEU A 80 -5.93 -10.38 -6.13
N ARG A 81 -6.38 -9.17 -6.50
CA ARG A 81 -6.42 -8.02 -5.58
C ARG A 81 -7.21 -8.31 -4.31
N ARG A 82 -8.33 -9.01 -4.46
CA ARG A 82 -9.20 -9.34 -3.33
C ARG A 82 -8.57 -10.32 -2.33
N VAL A 83 -7.74 -11.24 -2.81
CA VAL A 83 -7.16 -12.31 -2.00
C VAL A 83 -5.76 -11.94 -1.50
N GLU A 84 -4.91 -11.42 -2.39
CA GLU A 84 -3.49 -11.24 -2.14
C GLU A 84 -3.13 -9.85 -1.62
N PHE A 85 -3.99 -8.82 -1.82
CA PHE A 85 -3.61 -7.44 -1.58
C PHE A 85 -4.50 -6.73 -0.57
N GLY A 86 -3.87 -6.01 0.37
CA GLY A 86 -4.51 -5.06 1.25
C GLY A 86 -4.19 -3.62 0.82
N PHE A 87 -5.16 -2.72 0.93
CA PHE A 87 -5.00 -1.34 0.49
C PHE A 87 -5.28 -0.35 1.62
N VAL A 88 -4.31 0.54 1.83
CA VAL A 88 -4.42 1.72 2.70
C VAL A 88 -4.18 2.94 1.84
N PHE A 89 -5.23 3.70 1.55
CA PHE A 89 -5.15 4.91 0.74
C PHE A 89 -5.02 6.17 1.62
N GLN A 90 -4.51 7.24 1.05
CA GLN A 90 -4.48 8.56 1.68
C GLN A 90 -5.89 9.03 2.05
N GLN A 91 -6.87 8.84 1.16
CA GLN A 91 -8.29 8.94 1.49
C GLN A 91 -8.78 7.60 2.03
N HIS A 92 -9.49 7.59 3.14
CA HIS A 92 -9.84 6.36 3.87
C HIS A 92 -10.80 5.44 3.10
N PHE A 93 -11.62 5.99 2.19
CA PHE A 93 -12.67 5.29 1.45
C PHE A 93 -13.50 4.36 2.33
N LEU A 94 -13.91 4.85 3.50
CA LEU A 94 -14.84 4.15 4.36
C LEU A 94 -16.27 4.33 3.84
N ILE A 95 -17.06 3.28 4.01
CA ILE A 95 -18.48 3.29 3.65
C ILE A 95 -19.23 3.99 4.77
N ASN A 96 -19.80 5.18 4.48
CA ASN A 96 -20.33 6.10 5.49
C ASN A 96 -21.53 5.55 6.28
N TYR A 97 -22.29 4.61 5.74
CA TYR A 97 -23.45 3.98 6.38
C TYR A 97 -23.11 2.66 7.07
N LEU A 98 -21.85 2.29 7.14
CA LEU A 98 -21.34 1.15 7.89
C LEU A 98 -20.54 1.63 9.10
N THR A 99 -20.64 0.92 10.21
CA THR A 99 -19.85 1.15 11.42
C THR A 99 -18.37 0.83 11.17
N ALA A 100 -17.50 1.16 12.13
CA ALA A 100 -16.08 0.81 12.07
C ALA A 100 -15.87 -0.71 11.89
N LEU A 101 -16.56 -1.51 12.68
CA LEU A 101 -16.50 -2.98 12.58
C LEU A 101 -16.98 -3.49 11.22
N GLU A 102 -18.11 -3.00 10.74
CA GLU A 102 -18.68 -3.40 9.45
C GLU A 102 -17.78 -2.98 8.28
N ASN A 103 -17.15 -1.79 8.34
CA ASN A 103 -16.16 -1.36 7.35
C ASN A 103 -14.97 -2.33 7.26
N VAL A 104 -14.50 -2.86 8.40
CA VAL A 104 -13.45 -3.88 8.40
C VAL A 104 -13.97 -5.18 7.81
N MET A 105 -15.18 -5.59 8.19
CA MET A 105 -15.80 -6.84 7.75
C MET A 105 -16.10 -6.90 6.24
N VAL A 106 -16.23 -5.76 5.55
CA VAL A 106 -16.39 -5.73 4.08
C VAL A 106 -15.27 -6.48 3.36
N ALA A 107 -14.04 -6.41 3.88
CA ALA A 107 -12.87 -7.08 3.30
C ALA A 107 -12.63 -8.50 3.86
N ALA A 108 -13.44 -8.97 4.79
CA ALA A 108 -13.29 -10.33 5.33
C ALA A 108 -13.61 -11.37 4.25
N PRO A 109 -12.82 -12.47 4.15
CA PRO A 109 -13.02 -13.51 3.13
C PRO A 109 -14.39 -14.18 3.22
N VAL A 110 -14.86 -14.37 4.46
CA VAL A 110 -16.16 -14.99 4.78
C VAL A 110 -16.80 -14.23 5.93
N GLN A 111 -18.10 -14.01 5.83
CA GLN A 111 -18.88 -13.44 6.92
C GLN A 111 -19.16 -14.51 7.98
N GLY A 112 -18.51 -14.41 9.16
CA GLY A 112 -18.66 -15.40 10.22
C GLY A 112 -18.11 -14.92 11.56
N LYS A 113 -18.52 -15.59 12.65
CA LYS A 113 -18.14 -15.21 14.02
C LYS A 113 -16.63 -15.08 14.22
N ALA A 114 -15.84 -15.98 13.64
CA ALA A 114 -14.38 -15.94 13.74
C ALA A 114 -13.78 -14.64 13.16
N HIS A 115 -14.26 -14.19 11.99
CA HIS A 115 -13.79 -12.95 11.37
C HIS A 115 -14.31 -11.71 12.13
N VAL A 116 -15.49 -11.77 12.73
CA VAL A 116 -15.97 -10.69 13.61
C VAL A 116 -15.04 -10.52 14.81
N GLU A 117 -14.66 -11.61 15.49
CA GLU A 117 -13.72 -11.51 16.61
C GLU A 117 -12.32 -11.06 16.16
N GLN A 118 -11.87 -11.51 15.01
CA GLN A 118 -10.61 -11.03 14.41
C GLN A 118 -10.68 -9.53 14.10
N ALA A 119 -11.77 -9.03 13.52
CA ALA A 119 -11.97 -7.62 13.25
C ALA A 119 -12.00 -6.76 14.51
N LYS A 120 -12.66 -7.26 15.59
CA LYS A 120 -12.65 -6.61 16.90
C LYS A 120 -11.24 -6.54 17.49
N ALA A 121 -10.48 -7.64 17.42
CA ALA A 121 -9.10 -7.68 17.89
C ALA A 121 -8.21 -6.68 17.12
N LEU A 122 -8.28 -6.66 15.79
CA LEU A 122 -7.54 -5.69 14.96
C LEU A 122 -7.91 -4.24 15.32
N LEU A 123 -9.19 -3.94 15.52
CA LEU A 123 -9.63 -2.61 15.91
C LEU A 123 -9.15 -2.26 17.33
N ALA A 124 -9.14 -3.22 18.26
CA ALA A 124 -8.62 -3.01 19.62
C ALA A 124 -7.10 -2.74 19.60
N ASP A 125 -6.32 -3.51 18.83
CA ASP A 125 -4.88 -3.31 18.65
C ASP A 125 -4.55 -1.92 18.09
N LEU A 126 -5.47 -1.38 17.27
CA LEU A 126 -5.41 -0.03 16.71
C LEU A 126 -6.01 1.05 17.64
N GLY A 127 -6.36 0.70 18.90
CA GLY A 127 -6.92 1.63 19.88
C GLY A 127 -8.36 2.06 19.58
N LEU A 128 -9.14 1.24 18.87
CA LEU A 128 -10.53 1.49 18.50
C LEU A 128 -11.53 0.50 19.12
N GLY A 129 -11.12 -0.25 20.17
CA GLY A 129 -11.96 -1.25 20.81
C GLY A 129 -13.31 -0.72 21.33
N GLU A 130 -13.35 0.51 21.84
CA GLU A 130 -14.55 1.19 22.30
C GLU A 130 -15.36 1.89 21.19
N LYS A 131 -14.88 1.81 19.92
CA LYS A 131 -15.45 2.54 18.78
C LYS A 131 -15.97 1.61 17.68
N LEU A 132 -16.15 0.35 17.94
CA LEU A 132 -16.57 -0.68 16.99
C LEU A 132 -17.86 -0.32 16.24
N HIS A 133 -18.81 0.31 16.95
CA HIS A 133 -20.14 0.65 16.45
C HIS A 133 -20.27 2.11 16.03
N ARG A 134 -19.17 2.88 15.98
CA ARG A 134 -19.17 4.24 15.48
C ARG A 134 -19.16 4.26 13.96
N PHE A 135 -19.91 5.19 13.41
CA PHE A 135 -19.91 5.49 11.98
C PHE A 135 -18.73 6.39 11.61
N PRO A 136 -18.28 6.41 10.33
CA PRO A 136 -17.15 7.23 9.90
C PRO A 136 -17.26 8.72 10.25
N TYR A 137 -18.45 9.30 10.24
CA TYR A 137 -18.68 10.70 10.60
C TYR A 137 -18.53 10.99 12.10
N GLU A 138 -18.58 9.97 12.96
CA GLU A 138 -18.33 10.06 14.41
C GLU A 138 -16.85 9.86 14.78
N LEU A 139 -16.01 9.52 13.80
CA LEU A 139 -14.59 9.24 13.98
C LEU A 139 -13.74 10.43 13.50
N SER A 140 -12.66 10.72 14.23
CA SER A 140 -11.62 11.64 13.75
C SER A 140 -10.94 11.12 12.47
N GLY A 141 -10.21 11.97 11.75
CA GLY A 141 -9.45 11.58 10.56
C GLY A 141 -8.48 10.43 10.85
N GLY A 142 -7.75 10.52 11.97
CA GLY A 142 -6.83 9.47 12.38
C GLY A 142 -7.52 8.16 12.78
N GLU A 143 -8.70 8.21 13.36
CA GLU A 143 -9.49 7.02 13.67
C GLU A 143 -10.00 6.35 12.40
N ARG A 144 -10.49 7.13 11.43
CA ARG A 144 -10.86 6.62 10.11
C ARG A 144 -9.70 5.92 9.42
N GLN A 145 -8.50 6.50 9.49
CA GLN A 145 -7.29 5.87 8.92
C GLN A 145 -7.00 4.52 9.59
N ARG A 146 -7.11 4.43 10.91
CA ARG A 146 -6.91 3.16 11.61
C ARG A 146 -7.96 2.10 11.26
N VAL A 147 -9.23 2.50 11.03
CA VAL A 147 -10.26 1.58 10.50
C VAL A 147 -9.88 1.08 9.10
N ALA A 148 -9.40 1.97 8.22
CA ALA A 148 -8.95 1.57 6.87
C ALA A 148 -7.77 0.60 6.93
N ILE A 149 -6.85 0.78 7.87
CA ILE A 149 -5.73 -0.15 8.11
C ILE A 149 -6.23 -1.51 8.61
N ALA A 150 -7.15 -1.55 9.59
CA ALA A 150 -7.76 -2.80 10.03
C ALA A 150 -8.44 -3.54 8.87
N ARG A 151 -9.16 -2.80 8.01
CA ARG A 151 -9.79 -3.34 6.81
C ARG A 151 -8.78 -3.94 5.84
N ALA A 152 -7.63 -3.30 5.66
CA ALA A 152 -6.57 -3.82 4.79
C ALA A 152 -5.92 -5.11 5.33
N MET A 153 -5.97 -5.36 6.64
CA MET A 153 -5.30 -6.48 7.30
C MET A 153 -6.20 -7.69 7.56
N ILE A 154 -7.54 -7.55 7.53
CA ILE A 154 -8.49 -8.58 8.02
C ILE A 154 -8.38 -9.90 7.28
N HIS A 155 -8.14 -9.88 5.97
CA HIS A 155 -8.03 -11.07 5.13
C HIS A 155 -6.60 -11.64 5.04
N ARG A 156 -5.65 -11.08 5.82
CA ARG A 156 -4.24 -11.48 5.86
C ARG A 156 -3.58 -11.47 4.48
N PRO A 157 -3.59 -10.33 3.79
CA PRO A 157 -3.07 -10.25 2.42
C PRO A 157 -1.58 -10.57 2.37
N ARG A 158 -1.10 -11.03 1.23
CA ARG A 158 0.34 -11.26 0.99
C ARG A 158 1.12 -9.94 0.91
N VAL A 159 0.48 -8.89 0.35
CA VAL A 159 1.09 -7.56 0.24
C VAL A 159 0.11 -6.49 0.70
N ILE A 160 0.56 -5.59 1.57
CA ILE A 160 -0.16 -4.35 1.89
C ILE A 160 0.46 -3.20 1.11
N PHE A 161 -0.35 -2.55 0.28
CA PHE A 161 -0.03 -1.31 -0.40
C PHE A 161 -0.57 -0.12 0.39
N ALA A 162 0.31 0.78 0.82
CA ALA A 162 -0.04 1.93 1.65
C ALA A 162 0.41 3.24 0.99
N ASP A 163 -0.57 4.04 0.57
CA ASP A 163 -0.35 5.37 0.01
C ASP A 163 -0.52 6.43 1.10
N GLU A 164 0.57 7.07 1.52
CA GLU A 164 0.64 8.07 2.61
C GLU A 164 -0.09 7.62 3.89
N PRO A 165 0.24 6.44 4.45
CA PRO A 165 -0.56 5.82 5.53
C PRO A 165 -0.63 6.65 6.81
N THR A 166 0.25 7.63 6.98
CA THR A 166 0.34 8.50 8.17
C THR A 166 0.09 9.97 7.88
N GLY A 167 -0.22 10.33 6.63
CA GLY A 167 -0.33 11.72 6.19
C GLY A 167 -1.41 12.55 6.91
N LEU A 168 -2.43 11.91 7.50
CA LEU A 168 -3.51 12.55 8.25
C LEU A 168 -3.41 12.32 9.77
N LEU A 169 -2.29 11.76 10.26
CA LEU A 169 -2.06 11.43 11.65
C LEU A 169 -1.09 12.41 12.31
N ASP A 170 -1.29 12.65 13.60
CA ASP A 170 -0.21 13.24 14.40
C ASP A 170 0.98 12.29 14.48
N ARG A 171 2.17 12.85 14.79
CA ARG A 171 3.44 12.09 14.77
C ARG A 171 3.38 10.84 15.65
N ARG A 172 2.82 10.92 16.86
CA ARG A 172 2.75 9.80 17.80
C ARG A 172 1.88 8.67 17.25
N THR A 173 0.68 9.00 16.79
CA THR A 173 -0.26 8.06 16.18
C THR A 173 0.32 7.47 14.89
N GLY A 174 0.97 8.28 14.07
CA GLY A 174 1.64 7.84 12.85
C GLY A 174 2.71 6.77 13.12
N LEU A 175 3.57 6.98 14.11
CA LEU A 175 4.59 6.00 14.52
C LEU A 175 3.96 4.70 15.05
N GLN A 176 2.87 4.77 15.81
CA GLN A 176 2.15 3.58 16.29
C GLN A 176 1.56 2.78 15.12
N VAL A 177 0.92 3.46 14.18
CA VAL A 177 0.37 2.83 12.97
C VAL A 177 1.46 2.17 12.13
N MET A 178 2.58 2.85 11.93
CA MET A 178 3.71 2.26 11.19
C MET A 178 4.31 1.06 11.91
N ALA A 179 4.36 1.07 13.25
CA ALA A 179 4.81 -0.08 14.02
C ALA A 179 3.91 -1.31 13.80
N LEU A 180 2.58 -1.11 13.73
CA LEU A 180 1.62 -2.18 13.43
C LEU A 180 1.76 -2.70 12.00
N LEU A 181 1.82 -1.79 11.01
CA LEU A 181 2.03 -2.16 9.61
C LEU A 181 3.36 -2.91 9.40
N ARG A 182 4.44 -2.47 10.05
CA ARG A 182 5.73 -3.17 10.02
C ARG A 182 5.66 -4.56 10.67
N GLY A 183 4.91 -4.68 11.77
CA GLY A 183 4.65 -5.98 12.41
C GLY A 183 4.02 -6.99 11.45
N TYR A 184 3.29 -6.50 10.44
CA TYR A 184 2.68 -7.31 9.39
C TYR A 184 3.71 -8.04 8.51
N ARG A 185 4.96 -7.56 8.42
CA ARG A 185 6.05 -8.20 7.70
C ARG A 185 6.27 -9.68 8.05
N LYS A 186 5.87 -10.10 9.25
CA LYS A 186 5.89 -11.51 9.64
C LYS A 186 4.86 -12.37 8.89
N GLN A 187 3.88 -11.76 8.28
CA GLN A 187 2.76 -12.41 7.60
C GLN A 187 2.75 -12.14 6.08
N GLY A 188 3.29 -11.00 5.66
CA GLY A 188 3.32 -10.56 4.27
C GLY A 188 4.26 -9.36 4.08
N SER A 189 4.29 -8.80 2.89
CA SER A 189 5.10 -7.63 2.55
C SER A 189 4.33 -6.33 2.77
N LEU A 190 5.06 -5.24 3.02
CA LEU A 190 4.52 -3.88 3.11
C LEU A 190 5.21 -3.00 2.07
N ILE A 191 4.45 -2.35 1.21
CA ILE A 191 4.93 -1.33 0.29
C ILE A 191 4.28 -0.01 0.69
N ALA A 192 5.06 0.93 1.21
CA ALA A 192 4.56 2.22 1.69
C ALA A 192 5.14 3.38 0.86
N VAL A 193 4.26 4.17 0.31
CA VAL A 193 4.59 5.43 -0.37
C VAL A 193 4.47 6.58 0.62
N THR A 194 5.46 7.46 0.67
CA THR A 194 5.44 8.63 1.52
C THR A 194 6.42 9.71 1.07
N HIS A 195 6.20 10.93 1.52
CA HIS A 195 7.17 12.02 1.45
C HIS A 195 7.94 12.20 2.77
N ASN A 196 7.57 11.48 3.84
CA ASN A 196 8.21 11.55 5.15
C ASN A 196 9.22 10.39 5.34
N PRO A 197 10.56 10.65 5.30
CA PRO A 197 11.57 9.61 5.47
C PRO A 197 11.59 9.00 6.88
N GLU A 198 11.06 9.69 7.91
CA GLU A 198 11.07 9.18 9.28
C GLU A 198 10.30 7.87 9.43
N ILE A 199 9.23 7.68 8.66
CA ILE A 199 8.43 6.46 8.74
C ILE A 199 9.06 5.27 8.02
N LEU A 200 10.11 5.50 7.22
CA LEU A 200 10.84 4.49 6.45
C LEU A 200 12.17 4.08 7.08
N THR A 201 12.46 4.52 8.31
CA THR A 201 13.75 4.24 8.98
C THR A 201 14.03 2.75 9.17
N GLU A 202 12.99 1.93 9.25
CA GLU A 202 13.10 0.49 9.39
C GLU A 202 12.71 -0.28 8.10
N ALA A 203 12.56 0.41 6.98
CA ALA A 203 12.35 -0.23 5.69
C ALA A 203 13.59 -1.05 5.30
N ASP A 204 13.36 -2.24 4.76
CA ASP A 204 14.42 -3.11 4.25
C ASP A 204 14.99 -2.53 2.96
N LEU A 205 14.12 -1.98 2.12
CA LEU A 205 14.46 -1.33 0.87
C LEU A 205 13.79 0.06 0.81
N VAL A 206 14.54 1.09 0.46
CA VAL A 206 14.00 2.43 0.18
C VAL A 206 14.34 2.84 -1.24
N ILE A 207 13.33 3.01 -2.05
CA ILE A 207 13.40 3.45 -3.43
C ILE A 207 13.04 4.93 -3.47
N THR A 208 13.95 5.76 -3.97
CA THR A 208 13.68 7.20 -4.15
C THR A 208 13.28 7.45 -5.59
N LEU A 209 12.09 8.00 -5.79
CA LEU A 209 11.59 8.40 -7.11
C LEU A 209 11.80 9.89 -7.34
N ARG A 210 12.20 10.24 -8.55
CA ARG A 210 12.27 11.61 -9.06
C ARG A 210 11.85 11.62 -10.52
N ASP A 211 10.92 12.49 -10.88
CA ASP A 211 10.44 12.67 -12.25
C ASP A 211 10.07 11.35 -12.96
N GLY A 212 9.34 10.48 -12.23
CA GLY A 212 8.90 9.18 -12.71
C GLY A 212 9.96 8.08 -12.74
N ARG A 213 11.22 8.35 -12.39
CA ARG A 213 12.35 7.42 -12.46
C ARG A 213 12.90 7.07 -11.08
N ILE A 214 13.56 5.93 -10.96
CA ILE A 214 14.33 5.58 -9.77
C ILE A 214 15.61 6.42 -9.76
N ALA A 215 15.73 7.29 -8.78
CA ALA A 215 16.93 8.10 -8.56
C ALA A 215 17.95 7.37 -7.70
N SER A 216 17.50 6.62 -6.71
CA SER A 216 18.37 5.79 -5.87
C SER A 216 17.61 4.64 -5.22
N VAL A 217 18.32 3.59 -4.93
CA VAL A 217 17.85 2.44 -4.13
C VAL A 217 18.79 2.27 -2.95
N ARG A 218 18.24 2.24 -1.74
CA ARG A 218 19.00 1.98 -0.51
C ARG A 218 18.49 0.67 0.11
N ASP A 219 19.36 -0.31 0.16
CA ASP A 219 19.13 -1.57 0.84
C ASP A 219 19.71 -1.49 2.26
N ARG A 220 18.92 -1.86 3.26
CA ARG A 220 19.32 -1.86 4.66
C ARG A 220 20.35 -2.95 4.98
N LEU A 221 20.28 -4.08 4.30
CA LEU A 221 21.16 -5.24 4.55
C LEU A 221 22.58 -4.98 4.05
N THR A 222 22.70 -4.44 2.84
CA THR A 222 24.00 -4.14 2.24
C THR A 222 24.59 -2.82 2.73
N ARG A 223 23.77 -1.92 3.31
CA ARG A 223 24.10 -0.52 3.64
C ARG A 223 24.56 0.28 2.43
N GLU A 224 24.38 -0.23 1.24
CA GLU A 224 24.74 0.43 0.00
C GLU A 224 23.60 1.31 -0.47
N THR A 225 23.94 2.44 -1.06
CA THR A 225 23.00 3.28 -1.78
C THR A 225 23.48 3.34 -3.22
N GLU A 226 22.77 2.64 -4.08
CA GLU A 226 23.01 2.72 -5.51
C GLU A 226 22.30 3.95 -6.06
N MET A 227 23.07 4.84 -6.68
CA MET A 227 22.53 5.94 -7.49
C MET A 227 22.28 5.41 -8.89
N VAL A 228 21.08 5.54 -9.36
CA VAL A 228 20.73 5.16 -10.74
C VAL A 228 21.07 6.35 -11.65
N PRO A 229 21.92 6.20 -12.67
CA PRO A 229 22.19 7.27 -13.62
C PRO A 229 20.91 7.74 -14.29
N ALA A 230 20.83 9.06 -14.51
CA ALA A 230 19.67 9.71 -15.14
C ALA A 230 19.49 9.32 -16.61
#